data_037d2c7a66946d6a6ec720c4f610141b
#
_entry.id   037d2c7a66946d6a6ec720c4f610141b
#
_cell.length_a   1.000
_cell.length_b   1.000
_cell.length_c   1.000
_cell.angle_alpha   90.00
_cell.angle_beta   90.00
_cell.angle_gamma   90.00
#
_symmetry.space_group_name_H-M   'P 1'
#
loop_
_entity.id
_entity.type
_entity.pdbx_description
1 polymer ?
#
loop_
_entity_poly.entity_id
_entity_poly.type
_entity_poly.pdbx_seq_one_letter_code
_entity_poly.pdbx_strand_id
1 'polypeptide(L)'
;MITPILIYFLKVNLALAFLYICYRLLFRDDTFFRLRRGVLLSIYLIAFLYPLPDLSGWLSTQTSVAGIVGYYSGLLPKETVLTASNEIAASDWKETGLKVMQVIWLAGAGLLLSRCLAELFTVSRLHRKCRKITLNGIEVCILPEAEASYSFFGWIFISSDPHQRERLDDILIHEQTHVRQWHSIDMMAGEIICIACWLNPFAWWLKKEIGINHEFIADEQVMLAGFDKKEYQYHLIGVKHPNTAIANLYNNFSVLPLKKRITMLNKKRTNNARKVKYLALVPMAAGLLLLNNIDAMARVLNEKVAEVIQQPTALATTTVSKMEAANPLPPEKDKIYDTCDIMPEFPGGQNALLQFLAKNIKYPTEAQQQGKQEKVVVTFVIEKDGSITNAKVTQALYPSLDEESLRIVKSMPKWTPGKMKDGKVVRVQYTVPLTYRLQ
;
A
#
# COMPACT_ATOMS: atom_id res chain seq x y z
N MET A 1 -22.51 -8.01 -0.94
CA MET A 1 -22.22 -6.58 -1.16
C MET A 1 -21.35 -5.91 -0.08
N ILE A 2 -21.27 -6.43 1.14
CA ILE A 2 -20.54 -5.80 2.26
C ILE A 2 -19.01 -5.91 2.13
N THR A 3 -18.53 -7.06 1.68
CA THR A 3 -17.10 -7.37 1.51
C THR A 3 -16.32 -6.40 0.59
N PRO A 4 -16.81 -6.00 -0.58
CA PRO A 4 -16.03 -5.12 -1.47
C PRO A 4 -15.82 -3.71 -0.90
N ILE A 5 -16.81 -3.16 -0.19
CA ILE A 5 -16.70 -1.83 0.45
C ILE A 5 -15.65 -1.85 1.56
N LEU A 6 -15.65 -2.89 2.39
CA LEU A 6 -14.68 -3.04 3.47
C LEU A 6 -13.24 -3.17 2.92
N ILE A 7 -13.05 -3.98 1.87
CA ILE A 7 -11.76 -4.14 1.20
C ILE A 7 -11.30 -2.81 0.59
N TYR A 8 -12.20 -2.07 -0.04
CA TYR A 8 -11.90 -0.74 -0.58
C TYR A 8 -11.37 0.19 0.51
N PHE A 9 -12.11 0.34 1.64
CA PHE A 9 -11.66 1.19 2.73
C PHE A 9 -10.38 0.70 3.41
N LEU A 10 -10.15 -0.61 3.49
CA LEU A 10 -8.88 -1.16 3.98
C LEU A 10 -7.72 -0.71 3.08
N LYS A 11 -7.87 -0.84 1.77
CA LYS A 11 -6.88 -0.38 0.79
C LYS A 11 -6.62 1.13 0.94
N VAL A 12 -7.67 1.96 0.98
CA VAL A 12 -7.54 3.42 1.22
C VAL A 12 -6.76 3.72 2.50
N ASN A 13 -7.06 3.04 3.59
CA ASN A 13 -6.40 3.26 4.88
C ASN A 13 -4.91 2.89 4.83
N LEU A 14 -4.54 1.80 4.17
CA LEU A 14 -3.14 1.40 3.97
C LEU A 14 -2.39 2.41 3.09
N ALA A 15 -3.02 2.89 2.01
CA ALA A 15 -2.43 3.91 1.14
C ALA A 15 -2.20 5.23 1.86
N LEU A 16 -3.17 5.69 2.67
CA LEU A 16 -3.01 6.89 3.51
C LEU A 16 -1.83 6.75 4.45
N ALA A 17 -1.68 5.60 5.12
CA ALA A 17 -0.56 5.34 6.01
C ALA A 17 0.78 5.39 5.26
N PHE A 18 0.89 4.66 4.15
CA PHE A 18 2.09 4.61 3.32
C PHE A 18 2.49 5.99 2.79
N LEU A 19 1.56 6.69 2.12
CA LEU A 19 1.82 7.99 1.53
C LEU A 19 2.15 9.06 2.59
N TYR A 20 1.51 9.02 3.77
CA TYR A 20 1.83 9.91 4.86
C TYR A 20 3.26 9.68 5.39
N ILE A 21 3.68 8.43 5.57
CA ILE A 21 5.05 8.10 6.00
C ILE A 21 6.06 8.63 4.97
N CYS A 22 5.82 8.39 3.68
CA CYS A 22 6.66 8.91 2.60
C CYS A 22 6.71 10.44 2.59
N TYR A 23 5.55 11.12 2.75
CA TYR A 23 5.49 12.57 2.89
C TYR A 23 6.36 13.06 4.05
N ARG A 24 6.25 12.42 5.20
CA ARG A 24 6.98 12.82 6.40
C ARG A 24 8.50 12.67 6.25
N LEU A 25 8.94 11.64 5.53
CA LEU A 25 10.38 11.38 5.27
C LEU A 25 10.95 12.35 4.23
N LEU A 26 10.20 12.64 3.16
CA LEU A 26 10.72 13.35 2.01
C LEU A 26 10.46 14.86 2.03
N PHE A 27 9.27 15.31 2.46
CA PHE A 27 8.79 16.67 2.20
C PHE A 27 8.58 17.54 3.43
N ARG A 28 8.52 16.96 4.63
CA ARG A 28 8.16 17.66 5.87
C ARG A 28 9.02 18.90 6.15
N ASP A 29 10.30 18.84 5.80
CA ASP A 29 11.27 19.87 6.16
C ASP A 29 11.51 20.92 5.07
N ASP A 30 10.76 20.91 3.98
CA ASP A 30 10.91 21.87 2.89
C ASP A 30 10.19 23.17 3.16
N THR A 31 10.74 24.25 2.59
CA THR A 31 10.13 25.59 2.60
C THR A 31 9.28 25.88 1.36
N PHE A 32 9.00 24.88 0.51
CA PHE A 32 8.10 25.03 -0.66
C PHE A 32 6.65 24.80 -0.25
N PHE A 33 6.08 25.69 0.55
CA PHE A 33 4.78 25.50 1.20
C PHE A 33 3.64 25.25 0.21
N ARG A 34 3.63 25.93 -0.95
CA ARG A 34 2.61 25.72 -2.00
C ARG A 34 2.72 24.33 -2.64
N LEU A 35 3.95 23.85 -2.92
CA LEU A 35 4.16 22.48 -3.43
C LEU A 35 3.78 21.43 -2.38
N ARG A 36 4.13 21.67 -1.10
CA ARG A 36 3.72 20.80 0.00
C ARG A 36 2.21 20.70 0.12
N ARG A 37 1.47 21.83 -0.03
CA ARG A 37 0.00 21.82 -0.09
C ARG A 37 -0.49 20.90 -1.20
N GLY A 38 0.07 21.03 -2.41
CA GLY A 38 -0.25 20.16 -3.54
C GLY A 38 -0.03 18.69 -3.23
N VAL A 39 1.13 18.32 -2.66
CA VAL A 39 1.42 16.93 -2.24
C VAL A 39 0.43 16.43 -1.20
N LEU A 40 0.16 17.21 -0.15
CA LEU A 40 -0.74 16.81 0.93
C LEU A 40 -2.16 16.53 0.41
N LEU A 41 -2.66 17.36 -0.49
CA LEU A 41 -3.97 17.16 -1.13
C LEU A 41 -3.95 16.00 -2.13
N SER A 42 -2.84 15.84 -2.88
CA SER A 42 -2.67 14.71 -3.80
C SER A 42 -2.66 13.37 -3.07
N ILE A 43 -2.15 13.30 -1.84
CA ILE A 43 -2.18 12.08 -1.03
C ILE A 43 -3.63 11.61 -0.81
N TYR A 44 -4.53 12.53 -0.48
CA TYR A 44 -5.95 12.19 -0.35
C TYR A 44 -6.53 11.68 -1.66
N LEU A 45 -6.27 12.41 -2.76
CA LEU A 45 -6.77 12.04 -4.07
C LEU A 45 -6.25 10.66 -4.50
N ILE A 46 -4.93 10.42 -4.40
CA ILE A 46 -4.30 9.17 -4.77
C ILE A 46 -4.86 8.03 -3.92
N ALA A 47 -4.96 8.20 -2.58
CA ALA A 47 -5.41 7.14 -1.70
C ALA A 47 -6.86 6.69 -1.97
N PHE A 48 -7.73 7.60 -2.41
CA PHE A 48 -9.11 7.27 -2.74
C PHE A 48 -9.29 6.79 -4.17
N LEU A 49 -8.47 7.25 -5.11
CA LEU A 49 -8.61 6.88 -6.52
C LEU A 49 -7.90 5.57 -6.89
N TYR A 50 -6.76 5.25 -6.24
CA TYR A 50 -5.94 4.12 -6.66
C TYR A 50 -6.64 2.74 -6.58
N PRO A 51 -7.62 2.50 -5.66
CA PRO A 51 -8.29 1.19 -5.64
C PRO A 51 -9.36 1.02 -6.71
N LEU A 52 -9.74 2.10 -7.43
CA LEU A 52 -10.85 2.09 -8.40
C LEU A 52 -10.47 1.51 -9.77
N PRO A 53 -9.30 1.83 -10.38
CA PRO A 53 -8.98 1.36 -11.71
C PRO A 53 -8.66 -0.13 -11.74
N ASP A 54 -9.39 -0.88 -12.57
CA ASP A 54 -9.01 -2.22 -12.98
C ASP A 54 -8.16 -2.13 -14.25
N LEU A 55 -6.85 -2.34 -14.09
CA LEU A 55 -5.86 -2.30 -15.16
C LEU A 55 -5.65 -3.67 -15.83
N SER A 56 -6.43 -4.69 -15.49
CA SER A 56 -6.24 -6.06 -15.98
C SER A 56 -6.22 -6.13 -17.50
N GLY A 57 -7.18 -5.50 -18.18
CA GLY A 57 -7.27 -5.47 -19.64
C GLY A 57 -6.10 -4.75 -20.31
N TRP A 58 -5.64 -3.63 -19.75
CA TRP A 58 -4.48 -2.90 -20.28
C TRP A 58 -3.17 -3.64 -20.04
N LEU A 59 -3.00 -4.23 -18.84
CA LEU A 59 -1.81 -4.99 -18.48
C LEU A 59 -1.63 -6.25 -19.33
N SER A 60 -2.73 -6.89 -19.76
CA SER A 60 -2.69 -8.06 -20.63
C SER A 60 -2.03 -7.77 -22.00
N THR A 61 -2.05 -6.52 -22.45
CA THR A 61 -1.46 -6.11 -23.72
C THR A 61 0.04 -5.76 -23.63
N GLN A 62 0.59 -5.60 -22.40
CA GLN A 62 1.97 -5.15 -22.14
C GLN A 62 2.89 -6.33 -21.79
N THR A 63 3.71 -6.77 -22.73
CA THR A 63 4.66 -7.89 -22.55
C THR A 63 5.79 -7.60 -21.55
N SER A 64 6.25 -6.35 -21.48
CA SER A 64 7.39 -5.96 -20.61
C SER A 64 7.04 -5.94 -19.12
N VAL A 65 5.80 -5.59 -18.76
CA VAL A 65 5.33 -5.56 -17.37
C VAL A 65 5.08 -6.97 -16.85
N ALA A 66 4.67 -7.89 -17.70
CA ALA A 66 4.45 -9.30 -17.37
C ALA A 66 5.72 -9.99 -16.82
N GLY A 67 6.91 -9.64 -17.35
CA GLY A 67 8.19 -10.19 -16.88
C GLY A 67 8.55 -9.79 -15.44
N ILE A 68 8.34 -8.52 -15.09
CA ILE A 68 8.63 -7.99 -13.74
C ILE A 68 7.69 -8.62 -12.71
N VAL A 69 6.41 -8.75 -13.06
CA VAL A 69 5.39 -9.31 -12.14
C VAL A 69 5.58 -10.81 -11.94
N GLY A 70 5.99 -11.55 -12.99
CA GLY A 70 6.32 -12.96 -12.87
C GLY A 70 7.44 -13.22 -11.86
N TYR A 71 8.42 -12.32 -11.77
CA TYR A 71 9.47 -12.40 -10.78
C TYR A 71 8.92 -12.20 -9.34
N TYR A 72 8.06 -11.20 -9.13
CA TYR A 72 7.49 -10.92 -7.80
C TYR A 72 6.39 -11.88 -7.38
N SER A 73 5.57 -12.40 -8.30
CA SER A 73 4.53 -13.40 -7.98
C SER A 73 5.12 -14.74 -7.56
N GLY A 74 6.32 -15.08 -8.04
CA GLY A 74 7.08 -16.24 -7.58
C GLY A 74 7.63 -16.11 -6.15
N LEU A 75 7.70 -14.89 -5.60
CA LEU A 75 8.15 -14.62 -4.24
C LEU A 75 7.02 -14.61 -3.21
N LEU A 76 5.76 -14.47 -3.66
CA LEU A 76 4.60 -14.54 -2.77
C LEU A 76 4.28 -16.02 -2.48
N PRO A 77 4.05 -16.39 -1.21
CA PRO A 77 3.57 -17.73 -0.89
C PRO A 77 2.27 -17.96 -1.65
N LYS A 78 2.22 -18.97 -2.51
CA LYS A 78 0.96 -19.46 -3.06
C LYS A 78 0.07 -19.78 -1.88
N GLU A 79 -0.95 -18.99 -1.63
CA GLU A 79 -2.05 -19.40 -0.78
C GLU A 79 -2.60 -20.69 -1.40
N THR A 80 -2.25 -21.80 -0.79
CA THR A 80 -2.98 -23.06 -1.00
C THR A 80 -4.38 -22.73 -0.54
N VAL A 81 -5.30 -22.55 -1.49
CA VAL A 81 -6.73 -22.52 -1.22
C VAL A 81 -7.04 -23.89 -0.61
N LEU A 82 -6.89 -23.98 0.70
CA LEU A 82 -7.47 -25.06 1.47
C LEU A 82 -9.00 -24.87 1.32
N THR A 83 -9.57 -25.53 0.35
CA THR A 83 -10.99 -25.81 0.28
C THR A 83 -11.31 -26.70 1.49
N ALA A 84 -11.43 -26.03 2.63
CA ALA A 84 -11.88 -26.67 3.84
C ALA A 84 -13.38 -26.94 3.69
N SER A 85 -13.72 -28.21 3.57
CA SER A 85 -15.07 -28.75 3.65
C SER A 85 -15.70 -28.63 5.05
N ASN A 86 -15.40 -27.57 5.78
CA ASN A 86 -15.99 -27.24 7.08
C ASN A 86 -16.67 -25.85 7.08
N GLU A 87 -17.27 -25.44 5.96
CA GLU A 87 -17.81 -24.09 5.79
C GLU A 87 -19.16 -23.84 6.49
N ILE A 88 -19.87 -24.84 7.00
CA ILE A 88 -21.27 -24.62 7.41
C ILE A 88 -21.40 -23.94 8.79
N ALA A 89 -20.45 -24.14 9.72
CA ALA A 89 -20.51 -23.53 11.05
C ALA A 89 -19.65 -22.26 11.22
N ALA A 90 -18.63 -22.04 10.36
CA ALA A 90 -17.73 -20.90 10.45
C ALA A 90 -18.24 -19.65 9.67
N SER A 91 -19.23 -19.83 8.79
CA SER A 91 -19.79 -18.77 7.93
C SER A 91 -20.59 -17.74 8.71
N ASP A 92 -21.42 -18.16 9.65
CA ASP A 92 -22.34 -17.26 10.39
C ASP A 92 -21.61 -16.27 11.31
N TRP A 93 -20.57 -16.71 12.01
CA TRP A 93 -19.80 -15.83 12.90
C TRP A 93 -19.00 -14.78 12.15
N LYS A 94 -18.42 -15.12 10.98
CA LYS A 94 -17.69 -14.18 10.14
C LYS A 94 -18.63 -13.13 9.57
N GLU A 95 -19.77 -13.53 9.05
CA GLU A 95 -20.75 -12.60 8.49
C GLU A 95 -21.36 -11.68 9.55
N THR A 96 -21.71 -12.23 10.73
CA THR A 96 -22.20 -11.45 11.86
C THR A 96 -21.14 -10.48 12.38
N GLY A 97 -19.89 -10.90 12.52
CA GLY A 97 -18.78 -10.05 12.93
C GLY A 97 -18.53 -8.89 11.96
N LEU A 98 -18.59 -9.13 10.63
CA LEU A 98 -18.48 -8.10 9.61
C LEU A 98 -19.64 -7.08 9.68
N LYS A 99 -20.87 -7.53 9.90
CA LYS A 99 -22.04 -6.65 10.08
C LYS A 99 -21.90 -5.77 11.34
N VAL A 100 -21.46 -6.34 12.45
CA VAL A 100 -21.21 -5.58 13.70
C VAL A 100 -20.12 -4.52 13.48
N MET A 101 -19.01 -4.88 12.84
CA MET A 101 -17.92 -3.93 12.54
C MET A 101 -18.39 -2.79 11.63
N GLN A 102 -19.24 -3.07 10.65
CA GLN A 102 -19.84 -2.06 9.79
C GLN A 102 -20.76 -1.11 10.57
N VAL A 103 -21.58 -1.63 11.47
CA VAL A 103 -22.48 -0.81 12.31
C VAL A 103 -21.64 0.12 13.21
N ILE A 104 -20.60 -0.39 13.85
CA ILE A 104 -19.68 0.41 14.67
C ILE A 104 -19.02 1.51 13.83
N TRP A 105 -18.55 1.18 12.63
CA TRP A 105 -17.93 2.15 11.72
C TRP A 105 -18.91 3.25 11.31
N LEU A 106 -20.14 2.89 10.92
CA LEU A 106 -21.19 3.86 10.56
C LEU A 106 -21.60 4.73 11.75
N ALA A 107 -21.73 4.16 12.95
CA ALA A 107 -22.07 4.90 14.15
C ALA A 107 -20.99 5.93 14.50
N GLY A 108 -19.69 5.55 14.43
CA GLY A 108 -18.58 6.47 14.65
C GLY A 108 -18.52 7.58 13.61
N ALA A 109 -18.69 7.25 12.33
CA ALA A 109 -18.73 8.22 11.25
C ALA A 109 -19.94 9.17 11.39
N GLY A 110 -21.12 8.66 11.76
CA GLY A 110 -22.33 9.44 12.01
C GLY A 110 -22.16 10.42 13.17
N LEU A 111 -21.53 9.99 14.26
CA LEU A 111 -21.23 10.84 15.41
C LEU A 111 -20.27 11.98 15.03
N LEU A 112 -19.21 11.70 14.28
CA LEU A 112 -18.25 12.73 13.83
C LEU A 112 -18.90 13.67 12.81
N LEU A 113 -19.72 13.15 11.92
CA LEU A 113 -20.46 13.99 10.97
C LEU A 113 -21.43 14.93 11.69
N SER A 114 -22.18 14.43 12.68
CA SER A 114 -23.11 15.26 13.46
C SER A 114 -22.36 16.38 14.22
N ARG A 115 -21.18 16.07 14.77
CA ARG A 115 -20.30 17.05 15.39
C ARG A 115 -19.83 18.10 14.39
N CYS A 116 -19.35 17.68 13.21
CA CYS A 116 -18.92 18.60 12.14
C CYS A 116 -20.04 19.54 11.72
N LEU A 117 -21.25 19.02 11.52
CA LEU A 117 -22.43 19.82 11.17
C LEU A 117 -22.79 20.82 12.28
N ALA A 118 -22.69 20.44 13.55
CA ALA A 118 -22.94 21.33 14.69
C ALA A 118 -21.88 22.45 14.75
N GLU A 119 -20.60 22.18 14.48
CA GLU A 119 -19.53 23.18 14.39
C GLU A 119 -19.81 24.16 13.24
N LEU A 120 -20.17 23.67 12.05
CA LEU A 120 -20.53 24.51 10.90
C LEU A 120 -21.74 25.40 11.19
N PHE A 121 -22.77 24.84 11.82
CA PHE A 121 -23.95 25.59 12.24
C PHE A 121 -23.60 26.69 13.23
N THR A 122 -22.72 26.40 14.20
CA THR A 122 -22.26 27.37 15.21
C THR A 122 -21.53 28.52 14.56
N VAL A 123 -20.57 28.27 13.65
CA VAL A 123 -19.87 29.35 12.91
C VAL A 123 -20.81 30.16 12.04
N SER A 124 -21.75 29.53 11.33
CA SER A 124 -22.78 30.22 10.54
C SER A 124 -23.68 31.12 11.40
N ARG A 125 -24.07 30.61 12.60
CA ARG A 125 -24.87 31.38 13.56
C ARG A 125 -24.07 32.58 14.10
N LEU A 126 -22.78 32.39 14.40
CA LEU A 126 -21.89 33.45 14.86
C LEU A 126 -21.74 34.54 13.81
N HIS A 127 -21.49 34.19 12.55
CA HIS A 127 -21.40 35.13 11.43
C HIS A 127 -22.69 35.96 11.26
N ARG A 128 -23.86 35.36 11.46
CA ARG A 128 -25.14 36.07 11.37
C ARG A 128 -25.38 37.07 12.53
N LYS A 129 -24.77 36.82 13.69
CA LYS A 129 -24.98 37.61 14.91
C LYS A 129 -23.85 38.61 15.18
N CYS A 130 -22.68 38.46 14.57
CA CYS A 130 -21.52 39.31 14.81
C CYS A 130 -21.75 40.73 14.27
N ARG A 131 -21.08 41.69 14.91
CA ARG A 131 -21.01 43.09 14.41
C ARG A 131 -20.03 43.13 13.23
N LYS A 132 -20.51 43.53 12.08
CA LYS A 132 -19.72 43.68 10.87
C LYS A 132 -19.15 45.09 10.76
N ILE A 133 -17.88 45.19 10.42
CA ILE A 133 -17.20 46.44 10.10
C ILE A 133 -16.35 46.27 8.84
N THR A 134 -16.05 47.33 8.15
CA THR A 134 -15.16 47.31 7.00
C THR A 134 -13.80 47.88 7.40
N LEU A 135 -12.75 47.11 7.27
CA LEU A 135 -11.35 47.48 7.52
C LEU A 135 -10.55 47.32 6.23
N ASN A 136 -9.92 48.39 5.77
CA ASN A 136 -9.13 48.40 4.52
C ASN A 136 -9.90 47.80 3.31
N GLY A 137 -11.24 48.05 3.23
CA GLY A 137 -12.09 47.53 2.16
C GLY A 137 -12.52 46.07 2.34
N ILE A 138 -12.18 45.41 3.47
CA ILE A 138 -12.52 44.02 3.77
C ILE A 138 -13.59 44.00 4.88
N GLU A 139 -14.68 43.25 4.64
CA GLU A 139 -15.70 43.04 5.67
C GLU A 139 -15.19 42.05 6.70
N VAL A 140 -15.18 42.45 7.96
CA VAL A 140 -14.75 41.60 9.09
C VAL A 140 -15.82 41.55 10.16
N CYS A 141 -15.92 40.43 10.86
CA CYS A 141 -16.78 40.22 12.01
C CYS A 141 -16.00 40.46 13.30
N ILE A 142 -16.52 41.29 14.19
CA ILE A 142 -15.88 41.52 15.48
C ILE A 142 -16.33 40.45 16.49
N LEU A 143 -15.35 39.80 17.09
CA LEU A 143 -15.54 38.84 18.17
C LEU A 143 -15.38 39.50 19.54
N PRO A 144 -15.90 38.87 20.62
CA PRO A 144 -15.59 39.26 22.00
C PRO A 144 -14.07 39.20 22.26
N GLU A 145 -13.59 39.95 23.27
CA GLU A 145 -12.16 40.08 23.62
C GLU A 145 -11.48 38.74 23.98
N ALA A 146 -12.28 37.75 24.39
CA ALA A 146 -11.76 36.43 24.84
C ALA A 146 -11.39 35.47 23.70
N GLU A 147 -11.70 35.79 22.45
CA GLU A 147 -11.51 34.88 21.32
C GLU A 147 -10.33 35.34 20.43
N ALA A 148 -9.58 34.35 19.90
CA ALA A 148 -8.53 34.59 18.92
C ALA A 148 -9.15 34.94 17.55
N SER A 149 -8.46 35.76 16.75
CA SER A 149 -8.85 36.02 15.35
C SER A 149 -8.69 34.73 14.52
N TYR A 150 -9.63 34.53 13.59
CA TYR A 150 -9.57 33.39 12.64
C TYR A 150 -10.41 33.70 11.39
N SER A 151 -10.21 32.92 10.35
CA SER A 151 -11.01 32.97 9.11
C SER A 151 -11.65 31.63 8.77
N PHE A 152 -12.84 31.71 8.15
CA PHE A 152 -13.55 30.52 7.72
C PHE A 152 -14.32 30.80 6.41
N PHE A 153 -14.01 30.06 5.36
CA PHE A 153 -14.41 30.34 3.97
C PHE A 153 -14.09 31.79 3.57
N GLY A 154 -15.11 32.62 3.33
CA GLY A 154 -14.98 34.04 2.98
C GLY A 154 -15.10 34.98 4.17
N TRP A 155 -15.26 34.49 5.37
CA TRP A 155 -15.49 35.31 6.58
C TRP A 155 -14.22 35.43 7.40
N ILE A 156 -13.92 36.65 7.82
CA ILE A 156 -12.81 36.99 8.71
C ILE A 156 -13.38 37.43 10.05
N PHE A 157 -12.95 36.77 11.11
CA PHE A 157 -13.34 37.10 12.48
C PHE A 157 -12.14 37.67 13.22
N ILE A 158 -12.26 38.87 13.76
CA ILE A 158 -11.20 39.58 14.46
C ILE A 158 -11.63 39.82 15.90
N SER A 159 -10.73 39.55 16.84
CA SER A 159 -10.93 39.82 18.25
C SER A 159 -11.05 41.32 18.52
N SER A 160 -11.91 41.69 19.49
CA SER A 160 -12.00 43.09 19.98
C SER A 160 -10.92 43.44 20.97
N ASP A 161 -9.98 42.54 21.31
CA ASP A 161 -8.87 42.77 22.24
C ASP A 161 -8.05 44.01 21.81
N PRO A 162 -7.88 45.04 22.69
CA PRO A 162 -7.08 46.22 22.43
C PRO A 162 -5.64 45.92 21.97
N HIS A 163 -5.00 44.91 22.52
CA HIS A 163 -3.66 44.50 22.12
C HIS A 163 -3.58 43.92 20.69
N GLN A 164 -4.67 43.40 20.15
CA GLN A 164 -4.74 42.94 18.75
C GLN A 164 -5.02 44.12 17.81
N ARG A 165 -5.57 45.21 18.28
CA ARG A 165 -5.82 46.40 17.44
C ARG A 165 -4.53 47.10 16.99
N GLU A 166 -3.49 47.10 17.79
CA GLU A 166 -2.17 47.64 17.43
C GLU A 166 -1.47 46.80 16.34
N ARG A 167 -1.95 45.60 16.08
CA ARG A 167 -1.39 44.61 15.15
C ARG A 167 -2.38 44.20 14.05
N LEU A 168 -3.34 45.08 13.79
CA LEU A 168 -4.47 44.74 12.94
C LEU A 168 -4.04 44.39 11.53
N ASP A 169 -3.00 45.05 10.99
CA ASP A 169 -2.55 44.90 9.62
C ASP A 169 -1.90 43.53 9.36
N ASP A 170 -1.04 43.05 10.28
CA ASP A 170 -0.40 41.74 10.14
C ASP A 170 -1.41 40.60 10.30
N ILE A 171 -2.35 40.72 11.28
CA ILE A 171 -3.44 39.76 11.48
C ILE A 171 -4.37 39.76 10.23
N LEU A 172 -4.72 40.93 9.71
CA LEU A 172 -5.61 41.03 8.56
C LEU A 172 -5.00 40.38 7.31
N ILE A 173 -3.72 40.58 7.02
CA ILE A 173 -3.01 39.94 5.90
C ILE A 173 -2.95 38.44 6.10
N HIS A 174 -2.70 37.97 7.34
CA HIS A 174 -2.69 36.56 7.66
C HIS A 174 -4.04 35.91 7.38
N GLU A 175 -5.11 36.43 7.96
CA GLU A 175 -6.48 35.91 7.79
C GLU A 175 -6.97 36.02 6.34
N GLN A 176 -6.68 37.15 5.68
CA GLN A 176 -7.02 37.35 4.27
C GLN A 176 -6.34 36.29 3.38
N THR A 177 -5.13 35.87 3.74
CA THR A 177 -4.44 34.81 3.00
C THR A 177 -5.19 33.49 3.07
N HIS A 178 -5.73 33.13 4.25
CA HIS A 178 -6.55 31.92 4.37
C HIS A 178 -7.81 32.00 3.50
N VAL A 179 -8.47 33.12 3.48
CA VAL A 179 -9.66 33.35 2.62
C VAL A 179 -9.30 33.31 1.15
N ARG A 180 -8.29 34.07 0.70
CA ARG A 180 -7.88 34.14 -0.71
C ARG A 180 -7.43 32.80 -1.28
N GLN A 181 -6.78 31.98 -0.46
CA GLN A 181 -6.28 30.68 -0.89
C GLN A 181 -7.25 29.51 -0.61
N TRP A 182 -8.46 29.79 -0.15
CA TRP A 182 -9.50 28.80 0.11
C TRP A 182 -9.06 27.66 1.05
N HIS A 183 -8.25 28.00 2.08
CA HIS A 183 -7.72 27.03 3.03
C HIS A 183 -8.82 26.25 3.77
N SER A 184 -10.00 26.87 3.94
CA SER A 184 -11.17 26.23 4.54
C SER A 184 -11.67 25.02 3.74
N ILE A 185 -11.55 25.04 2.40
CA ILE A 185 -11.93 23.89 1.56
C ILE A 185 -11.01 22.70 1.82
N ASP A 186 -9.70 22.93 1.90
CA ASP A 186 -8.73 21.86 2.20
C ASP A 186 -9.01 21.24 3.58
N MET A 187 -9.31 22.08 4.56
CA MET A 187 -9.63 21.61 5.92
C MET A 187 -10.94 20.82 5.95
N MET A 188 -11.96 21.25 5.21
CA MET A 188 -13.22 20.53 5.08
C MET A 188 -13.06 19.20 4.35
N ALA A 189 -12.26 19.16 3.28
CA ALA A 189 -11.91 17.92 2.61
C ALA A 189 -11.21 16.95 3.57
N GLY A 190 -10.24 17.45 4.36
CA GLY A 190 -9.58 16.70 5.41
C GLY A 190 -10.55 16.18 6.47
N GLU A 191 -11.55 16.98 6.88
CA GLU A 191 -12.58 16.57 7.84
C GLU A 191 -13.42 15.42 7.31
N ILE A 192 -13.93 15.53 6.07
CA ILE A 192 -14.72 14.47 5.42
C ILE A 192 -13.92 13.15 5.36
N ILE A 193 -12.63 13.23 5.03
CA ILE A 193 -11.77 12.06 4.97
C ILE A 193 -11.51 11.48 6.37
N CYS A 194 -11.33 12.34 7.39
CA CYS A 194 -11.21 11.89 8.78
C CYS A 194 -12.50 11.23 9.28
N ILE A 195 -13.68 11.68 8.85
CA ILE A 195 -14.96 11.04 9.16
C ILE A 195 -15.04 9.68 8.47
N ALA A 196 -14.69 9.57 7.18
CA ALA A 196 -14.72 8.33 6.43
C ALA A 196 -13.70 7.30 6.94
N CYS A 197 -12.51 7.76 7.36
CA CYS A 197 -11.39 6.94 7.83
C CYS A 197 -11.10 7.18 9.33
N TRP A 198 -12.13 7.34 10.16
CA TRP A 198 -11.99 7.85 11.52
C TRP A 198 -11.12 6.97 12.45
N LEU A 199 -11.03 5.68 12.18
CA LEU A 199 -10.16 4.75 12.90
C LEU A 199 -8.67 4.90 12.49
N ASN A 200 -8.37 5.60 11.41
CA ASN A 200 -7.02 5.73 10.88
C ASN A 200 -6.30 6.97 11.44
N PRO A 201 -5.29 6.81 12.32
CA PRO A 201 -4.56 7.96 12.86
C PRO A 201 -3.82 8.77 11.81
N PHE A 202 -3.43 8.14 10.68
CA PHE A 202 -2.72 8.81 9.60
C PHE A 202 -3.59 9.84 8.87
N ALA A 203 -4.91 9.62 8.76
CA ALA A 203 -5.85 10.59 8.23
C ALA A 203 -5.87 11.88 9.08
N TRP A 204 -5.92 11.72 10.42
CA TRP A 204 -5.88 12.83 11.37
C TRP A 204 -4.53 13.57 11.37
N TRP A 205 -3.43 12.85 11.29
CA TRP A 205 -2.11 13.46 11.20
C TRP A 205 -1.93 14.21 9.89
N LEU A 206 -2.42 13.68 8.77
CA LEU A 206 -2.38 14.34 7.47
C LEU A 206 -3.17 15.66 7.49
N LYS A 207 -4.40 15.65 8.02
CA LYS A 207 -5.22 16.87 8.24
C LYS A 207 -4.46 17.90 9.08
N LYS A 208 -3.80 17.47 10.16
CA LYS A 208 -2.99 18.34 11.01
C LYS A 208 -1.81 18.96 10.26
N GLU A 209 -1.11 18.20 9.42
CA GLU A 209 0.01 18.72 8.61
C GLU A 209 -0.48 19.69 7.53
N ILE A 210 -1.69 19.48 6.96
CA ILE A 210 -2.34 20.45 6.05
C ILE A 210 -2.58 21.78 6.77
N GLY A 211 -3.21 21.77 7.95
CA GLY A 211 -3.45 22.96 8.74
C GLY A 211 -2.16 23.70 9.08
N ILE A 212 -1.11 22.98 9.55
CA ILE A 212 0.19 23.60 9.85
C ILE A 212 0.83 24.19 8.58
N ASN A 213 0.66 23.55 7.43
CA ASN A 213 1.19 24.08 6.16
C ASN A 213 0.46 25.35 5.71
N HIS A 214 -0.85 25.47 5.99
CA HIS A 214 -1.61 26.69 5.75
C HIS A 214 -1.07 27.85 6.58
N GLU A 215 -0.73 27.59 7.85
CA GLU A 215 -0.09 28.61 8.69
C GLU A 215 1.24 29.11 8.10
N PHE A 216 2.08 28.20 7.59
CA PHE A 216 3.34 28.58 6.95
C PHE A 216 3.12 29.44 5.68
N ILE A 217 2.05 29.16 4.91
CA ILE A 217 1.70 29.95 3.73
C ILE A 217 1.23 31.35 4.15
N ALA A 218 0.39 31.46 5.18
CA ALA A 218 -0.08 32.73 5.69
C ALA A 218 1.07 33.56 6.29
N ASP A 219 1.94 32.95 7.11
CA ASP A 219 3.14 33.58 7.65
C ASP A 219 4.08 34.08 6.54
N GLU A 220 4.27 33.30 5.47
CA GLU A 220 5.08 33.73 4.32
C GLU A 220 4.50 34.99 3.65
N GLN A 221 3.18 35.11 3.55
CA GLN A 221 2.55 36.28 2.96
C GLN A 221 2.71 37.55 3.82
N VAL A 222 2.63 37.43 5.15
CA VAL A 222 2.94 38.55 6.07
C VAL A 222 4.39 38.97 5.89
N MET A 223 5.35 38.05 5.79
CA MET A 223 6.75 38.39 5.54
C MET A 223 6.96 39.09 4.17
N LEU A 224 6.24 38.61 3.14
CA LEU A 224 6.30 39.23 1.79
C LEU A 224 5.67 40.63 1.74
N ALA A 225 4.75 40.95 2.65
CA ALA A 225 4.17 42.28 2.81
C ALA A 225 5.13 43.28 3.48
N GLY A 226 6.31 42.83 3.93
CA GLY A 226 7.39 43.70 4.44
C GLY A 226 7.41 43.88 5.95
N PHE A 227 6.63 43.12 6.72
CA PHE A 227 6.66 43.21 8.18
C PHE A 227 7.99 42.71 8.76
N ASP A 228 8.45 43.30 9.87
CA ASP A 228 9.64 42.85 10.55
C ASP A 228 9.44 41.45 11.13
N LYS A 229 10.37 40.57 10.83
CA LYS A 229 10.28 39.16 11.19
C LYS A 229 10.31 38.93 12.71
N LYS A 230 11.14 39.72 13.45
CA LYS A 230 11.26 39.58 14.89
C LYS A 230 10.01 40.07 15.58
N GLU A 231 9.52 41.23 15.13
CA GLU A 231 8.29 41.82 15.62
C GLU A 231 7.10 40.87 15.42
N TYR A 232 6.95 40.32 14.22
CA TYR A 232 5.92 39.31 13.92
C TYR A 232 6.03 38.07 14.81
N GLN A 233 7.24 37.58 15.07
CA GLN A 233 7.43 36.44 15.97
C GLN A 233 7.03 36.77 17.40
N TYR A 234 7.35 37.97 17.91
CA TYR A 234 6.87 38.43 19.20
C TYR A 234 5.34 38.54 19.22
N HIS A 235 4.73 38.99 18.13
CA HIS A 235 3.29 39.01 18.01
C HIS A 235 2.65 37.63 18.10
N LEU A 236 3.24 36.61 17.44
CA LEU A 236 2.78 35.23 17.52
C LEU A 236 2.88 34.64 18.95
N ILE A 237 3.94 34.98 19.69
CA ILE A 237 4.16 34.52 21.09
C ILE A 237 3.27 35.28 22.06
N GLY A 238 3.04 36.58 21.85
CA GLY A 238 2.30 37.46 22.73
C GLY A 238 0.79 37.29 22.68
N VAL A 239 0.23 36.52 21.78
CA VAL A 239 -1.17 36.10 21.79
C VAL A 239 -1.39 35.15 22.97
N LYS A 240 -1.53 35.70 24.17
CA LYS A 240 -1.95 34.96 25.36
C LYS A 240 -3.40 34.54 25.18
N HIS A 241 -3.64 33.25 25.13
CA HIS A 241 -5.00 32.72 25.25
C HIS A 241 -5.54 33.01 26.65
N PRO A 242 -6.76 33.51 26.77
CA PRO A 242 -7.34 33.81 28.07
C PRO A 242 -7.57 32.52 28.88
N ASN A 243 -7.46 32.65 30.20
CA ASN A 243 -7.56 31.61 31.21
C ASN A 243 -8.98 31.04 31.35
N THR A 244 -9.47 30.26 30.43
CA THR A 244 -10.66 29.43 30.63
C THR A 244 -10.26 27.96 30.81
N ALA A 245 -10.96 27.20 31.67
CA ALA A 245 -10.63 25.81 32.00
C ALA A 245 -10.59 24.88 30.76
N ILE A 246 -11.29 25.26 29.68
CA ILE A 246 -11.27 24.60 28.38
C ILE A 246 -9.98 24.92 27.61
N ALA A 247 -9.39 26.12 27.83
CA ALA A 247 -8.13 26.54 27.22
C ALA A 247 -6.93 25.69 27.68
N ASN A 248 -6.96 25.12 28.87
CA ASN A 248 -5.87 24.27 29.35
C ASN A 248 -5.74 22.95 28.61
N LEU A 249 -6.83 22.38 28.11
CA LEU A 249 -6.81 21.20 27.21
C LEU A 249 -6.35 21.61 25.80
N TYR A 250 -6.73 22.79 25.31
CA TYR A 250 -6.32 23.32 24.01
C TYR A 250 -4.86 23.79 24.00
N ASN A 251 -4.36 24.36 25.10
CA ASN A 251 -3.00 24.92 25.22
C ASN A 251 -1.90 23.85 25.09
N ASN A 252 -2.12 22.63 25.56
CA ASN A 252 -1.13 21.55 25.41
C ASN A 252 -0.97 21.12 23.94
N PHE A 253 -1.96 21.35 23.08
CA PHE A 253 -1.90 21.06 21.66
C PHE A 253 -1.50 22.27 20.80
N SER A 254 -1.67 23.51 21.27
CA SER A 254 -1.39 24.73 20.52
C SER A 254 0.08 25.19 20.55
N VAL A 255 0.87 24.76 21.55
CA VAL A 255 2.30 25.12 21.67
C VAL A 255 3.13 24.51 20.55
N LEU A 256 2.83 23.28 20.14
CA LEU A 256 3.56 22.59 19.06
C LEU A 256 3.42 23.26 17.68
N PRO A 257 2.22 23.68 17.24
CA PRO A 257 2.07 24.44 15.99
C PRO A 257 2.82 25.76 16.00
N LEU A 258 2.76 26.53 17.08
CA LEU A 258 3.46 27.79 17.23
C LEU A 258 4.99 27.63 17.13
N LYS A 259 5.55 26.64 17.85
CA LYS A 259 6.97 26.33 17.76
C LYS A 259 7.39 25.99 16.32
N LYS A 260 6.55 25.21 15.58
CA LYS A 260 6.81 24.87 14.18
C LYS A 260 6.78 26.12 13.28
N ARG A 261 5.85 27.06 13.48
CA ARG A 261 5.75 28.32 12.74
C ARG A 261 7.03 29.16 12.94
N ILE A 262 7.44 29.40 14.19
CA ILE A 262 8.67 30.14 14.51
C ILE A 262 9.91 29.47 13.91
N THR A 263 10.03 28.14 14.05
CA THR A 263 11.15 27.38 13.48
C THR A 263 11.19 27.54 11.95
N MET A 264 10.03 27.49 11.29
CA MET A 264 9.95 27.56 9.84
C MET A 264 10.21 28.98 9.31
N LEU A 265 9.75 30.02 10.02
CA LEU A 265 10.09 31.41 9.74
C LEU A 265 11.60 31.68 9.82
N ASN A 266 12.32 30.98 10.70
CA ASN A 266 13.77 31.12 10.86
C ASN A 266 14.58 30.22 9.92
N LYS A 267 13.94 29.31 9.20
CA LYS A 267 14.61 28.38 8.31
C LYS A 267 15.09 29.06 7.03
N LYS A 268 16.32 28.73 6.60
CA LYS A 268 16.81 29.15 5.27
C LYS A 268 15.93 28.52 4.17
N ARG A 269 15.67 29.26 3.10
CA ARG A 269 14.92 28.76 1.95
C ARG A 269 15.61 27.53 1.36
N THR A 270 14.81 26.50 1.09
CA THR A 270 15.28 25.25 0.47
C THR A 270 15.75 25.53 -0.96
N ASN A 271 16.86 24.93 -1.38
CA ASN A 271 17.38 25.06 -2.72
C ASN A 271 16.36 24.54 -3.77
N ASN A 272 16.21 25.29 -4.87
CA ASN A 272 15.28 24.98 -5.95
C ASN A 272 15.55 23.60 -6.60
N ALA A 273 16.79 23.12 -6.63
CA ALA A 273 17.11 21.76 -7.10
C ALA A 273 16.34 20.65 -6.36
N ARG A 274 15.99 20.89 -5.09
CA ARG A 274 15.21 19.90 -4.31
C ARG A 274 13.76 19.78 -4.75
N LYS A 275 13.26 20.65 -5.64
CA LYS A 275 11.90 20.50 -6.22
C LYS A 275 11.77 19.19 -7.00
N VAL A 276 12.86 18.67 -7.58
CA VAL A 276 12.86 17.39 -8.31
C VAL A 276 12.32 16.22 -7.47
N LYS A 277 12.55 16.22 -6.15
CA LYS A 277 12.05 15.16 -5.29
C LYS A 277 10.52 15.06 -5.22
N TYR A 278 9.80 16.15 -5.58
CA TYR A 278 8.34 16.13 -5.66
C TYR A 278 7.81 15.23 -6.79
N LEU A 279 8.65 14.94 -7.80
CA LEU A 279 8.35 13.92 -8.81
C LEU A 279 8.28 12.49 -8.23
N ALA A 280 8.86 12.24 -7.05
CA ALA A 280 8.78 10.94 -6.39
C ALA A 280 7.33 10.52 -6.07
N LEU A 281 6.38 11.46 -6.03
CA LEU A 281 4.97 11.15 -5.85
C LEU A 281 4.41 10.29 -7.02
N VAL A 282 4.93 10.49 -8.24
CA VAL A 282 4.48 9.76 -9.43
C VAL A 282 4.81 8.26 -9.34
N PRO A 283 6.08 7.83 -9.13
CA PRO A 283 6.37 6.41 -8.98
C PRO A 283 5.71 5.79 -7.74
N MET A 284 5.49 6.56 -6.67
CA MET A 284 4.75 6.08 -5.50
C MET A 284 3.29 5.78 -5.83
N ALA A 285 2.61 6.67 -6.56
CA ALA A 285 1.24 6.46 -7.01
C ALA A 285 1.15 5.27 -8.00
N ALA A 286 2.11 5.19 -8.94
CA ALA A 286 2.20 4.06 -9.88
C ALA A 286 2.42 2.74 -9.14
N GLY A 287 3.30 2.71 -8.13
CA GLY A 287 3.53 1.53 -7.30
C GLY A 287 2.26 1.06 -6.57
N LEU A 288 1.48 1.98 -6.01
CA LEU A 288 0.18 1.66 -5.40
C LEU A 288 -0.82 1.09 -6.42
N LEU A 289 -0.90 1.66 -7.63
CA LEU A 289 -1.76 1.15 -8.70
C LEU A 289 -1.36 -0.27 -9.12
N LEU A 290 -0.07 -0.56 -9.24
CA LEU A 290 0.43 -1.89 -9.54
C LEU A 290 0.10 -2.88 -8.42
N LEU A 291 0.30 -2.48 -7.16
CA LEU A 291 -0.06 -3.31 -5.99
C LEU A 291 -1.55 -3.63 -5.93
N ASN A 292 -2.42 -2.70 -6.33
CA ASN A 292 -3.86 -2.94 -6.39
C ASN A 292 -4.26 -4.00 -7.41
N ASN A 293 -3.48 -4.14 -8.49
CA ASN A 293 -3.79 -5.01 -9.63
C ASN A 293 -2.91 -6.29 -9.68
N ILE A 294 -2.25 -6.64 -8.58
CA ILE A 294 -1.35 -7.82 -8.52
C ILE A 294 -2.05 -9.11 -8.92
N ASP A 295 -3.27 -9.35 -8.44
CA ASP A 295 -4.04 -10.56 -8.76
C ASP A 295 -4.41 -10.63 -10.25
N ALA A 296 -4.78 -9.48 -10.84
CA ALA A 296 -5.06 -9.37 -12.26
C ALA A 296 -3.80 -9.65 -13.10
N MET A 297 -2.67 -9.11 -12.67
CA MET A 297 -1.37 -9.35 -13.31
C MET A 297 -0.95 -10.82 -13.23
N ALA A 298 -1.15 -11.46 -12.09
CA ALA A 298 -0.84 -12.88 -11.92
C ALA A 298 -1.70 -13.79 -12.82
N ARG A 299 -2.99 -13.47 -13.00
CA ARG A 299 -3.87 -14.21 -13.94
C ARG A 299 -3.42 -14.09 -15.38
N VAL A 300 -3.16 -12.85 -15.82
CA VAL A 300 -2.68 -12.59 -17.20
C VAL A 300 -1.35 -13.29 -17.48
N LEU A 301 -0.46 -13.33 -16.49
CA LEU A 301 0.81 -14.02 -16.63
C LEU A 301 0.62 -15.54 -16.77
N ASN A 302 -0.24 -16.14 -15.94
CA ASN A 302 -0.53 -17.57 -16.00
C ASN A 302 -1.20 -17.95 -17.32
N GLU A 303 -2.10 -17.11 -17.86
CA GLU A 303 -2.71 -17.32 -19.18
C GLU A 303 -1.66 -17.27 -20.31
N LYS A 304 -0.77 -16.26 -20.29
CA LYS A 304 0.30 -16.16 -21.31
C LYS A 304 1.33 -17.29 -21.21
N VAL A 305 1.69 -17.72 -20.01
CA VAL A 305 2.57 -18.88 -19.80
C VAL A 305 1.90 -20.15 -20.33
N ALA A 306 0.61 -20.33 -20.11
CA ALA A 306 -0.16 -21.44 -20.67
C ALA A 306 -0.22 -21.39 -22.19
N GLU A 307 -0.38 -20.20 -22.79
CA GLU A 307 -0.38 -20.00 -24.23
C GLU A 307 0.98 -20.30 -24.87
N VAL A 308 2.08 -19.86 -24.24
CA VAL A 308 3.46 -20.17 -24.70
C VAL A 308 3.78 -21.67 -24.60
N ILE A 309 3.26 -22.33 -23.56
CA ILE A 309 3.43 -23.79 -23.41
C ILE A 309 2.56 -24.56 -24.43
N GLN A 310 1.43 -23.99 -24.87
CA GLN A 310 0.53 -24.59 -25.85
C GLN A 310 0.88 -24.28 -27.31
N GLN A 311 1.79 -23.33 -27.60
CA GLN A 311 2.30 -23.15 -28.95
C GLN A 311 3.27 -24.30 -29.28
N PRO A 312 2.87 -25.26 -30.12
CA PRO A 312 3.83 -26.22 -30.64
C PRO A 312 4.85 -25.44 -31.49
N THR A 313 6.10 -25.61 -31.17
CA THR A 313 7.24 -25.03 -31.89
C THR A 313 7.11 -25.34 -33.38
N ALA A 314 6.54 -24.44 -34.16
CA ALA A 314 6.36 -24.57 -35.59
C ALA A 314 7.69 -24.61 -36.38
N LEU A 315 8.83 -24.74 -35.71
CA LEU A 315 10.15 -24.84 -36.34
C LEU A 315 10.70 -26.28 -36.41
N ALA A 316 9.96 -27.27 -35.90
CA ALA A 316 10.41 -28.68 -35.98
C ALA A 316 9.66 -29.53 -37.05
N THR A 317 8.75 -28.92 -37.85
CA THR A 317 7.88 -29.69 -38.75
C THR A 317 8.34 -29.69 -40.19
N THR A 318 9.53 -29.14 -40.52
CA THR A 318 9.93 -29.06 -41.96
C THR A 318 10.99 -30.11 -42.38
N THR A 319 11.46 -30.99 -41.49
CA THR A 319 12.48 -31.99 -41.85
C THR A 319 12.11 -33.43 -41.58
N VAL A 320 10.88 -33.78 -41.24
CA VAL A 320 10.46 -35.18 -40.98
C VAL A 320 9.28 -35.60 -41.85
N SER A 321 9.11 -35.03 -43.05
CA SER A 321 8.13 -35.52 -44.00
C SER A 321 8.78 -36.32 -45.15
N LYS A 322 9.59 -37.28 -44.79
CA LYS A 322 9.98 -38.35 -45.73
C LYS A 322 10.60 -39.51 -44.99
N MET A 323 9.80 -40.29 -44.38
CA MET A 323 9.99 -41.73 -44.04
C MET A 323 8.96 -42.07 -43.00
N GLU A 324 7.83 -42.62 -43.44
CA GLU A 324 7.26 -43.70 -42.69
C GLU A 324 6.01 -44.31 -43.26
N ALA A 325 6.13 -45.48 -43.62
CA ALA A 325 5.04 -46.46 -43.57
C ALA A 325 5.41 -47.46 -42.47
N ALA A 326 4.43 -47.76 -41.62
CA ALA A 326 4.39 -48.96 -40.74
C ALA A 326 5.17 -48.91 -39.43
N ASN A 327 4.47 -48.56 -38.33
CA ASN A 327 4.46 -49.47 -37.17
C ASN A 327 3.27 -49.13 -36.23
N PRO A 328 2.63 -50.12 -35.57
CA PRO A 328 1.42 -49.94 -34.79
C PRO A 328 1.67 -49.28 -33.44
N LEU A 329 0.68 -48.51 -32.93
CA LEU A 329 0.68 -47.84 -31.63
C LEU A 329 1.09 -48.79 -30.49
N PRO A 330 1.95 -48.31 -29.55
CA PRO A 330 2.25 -49.07 -28.33
C PRO A 330 1.01 -49.15 -27.43
N PRO A 331 0.81 -50.21 -26.68
CA PRO A 331 -0.34 -50.40 -25.82
C PRO A 331 -0.34 -49.37 -24.65
N GLU A 332 -1.51 -48.99 -24.19
CA GLU A 332 -1.89 -48.05 -23.13
C GLU A 332 -1.15 -48.17 -21.79
N LYS A 333 -0.13 -49.04 -21.69
CA LYS A 333 0.60 -49.39 -20.46
C LYS A 333 1.68 -48.39 -20.03
N ASP A 334 2.08 -47.43 -20.88
CA ASP A 334 3.28 -46.60 -20.64
C ASP A 334 3.02 -45.09 -20.50
N LYS A 335 1.77 -44.66 -20.33
CA LYS A 335 1.45 -43.24 -20.18
C LYS A 335 1.91 -42.73 -18.81
N ILE A 336 2.70 -41.63 -18.83
CA ILE A 336 3.12 -40.89 -17.63
C ILE A 336 2.10 -39.75 -17.42
N TYR A 337 1.66 -39.60 -16.18
CA TYR A 337 0.70 -38.56 -15.79
C TYR A 337 1.40 -37.51 -14.96
N ASP A 338 1.10 -36.24 -15.22
CA ASP A 338 1.61 -35.12 -14.42
C ASP A 338 0.79 -34.91 -13.13
N THR A 339 -0.48 -35.36 -13.14
CA THR A 339 -1.40 -35.30 -11.99
C THR A 339 -2.26 -36.56 -11.93
N CYS A 340 -2.60 -36.98 -10.72
CA CYS A 340 -3.54 -38.06 -10.45
C CYS A 340 -4.40 -37.73 -9.24
N ASP A 341 -5.50 -38.43 -9.00
CA ASP A 341 -6.45 -38.15 -7.93
C ASP A 341 -5.84 -38.36 -6.53
N ILE A 342 -4.96 -39.33 -6.38
CA ILE A 342 -4.16 -39.55 -5.17
C ILE A 342 -2.70 -39.50 -5.58
N MET A 343 -2.03 -38.39 -5.22
CA MET A 343 -0.62 -38.18 -5.56
C MET A 343 0.31 -39.17 -4.88
N PRO A 344 1.44 -39.50 -5.50
CA PRO A 344 2.47 -40.34 -4.86
C PRO A 344 2.99 -39.69 -3.57
N GLU A 345 3.28 -40.52 -2.56
CA GLU A 345 3.73 -40.06 -1.26
C GLU A 345 5.02 -40.76 -0.83
N PHE A 346 5.95 -39.97 -0.27
CA PHE A 346 7.18 -40.50 0.31
C PHE A 346 6.86 -41.34 1.57
N PRO A 347 7.54 -42.48 1.87
CA PRO A 347 7.33 -43.25 3.09
C PRO A 347 7.45 -42.38 4.35
N GLY A 348 6.36 -42.25 5.09
CA GLY A 348 6.29 -41.35 6.25
C GLY A 348 5.87 -39.89 5.95
N GLY A 349 5.41 -39.62 4.71
CA GLY A 349 4.85 -38.34 4.32
C GLY A 349 5.88 -37.25 4.00
N GLN A 350 5.37 -36.04 3.78
CA GLN A 350 6.19 -34.88 3.35
C GLN A 350 7.26 -34.51 4.39
N ASN A 351 6.96 -34.63 5.67
CA ASN A 351 7.92 -34.33 6.74
C ASN A 351 9.11 -35.30 6.73
N ALA A 352 8.85 -36.58 6.46
CA ALA A 352 9.90 -37.60 6.34
C ALA A 352 10.77 -37.36 5.10
N LEU A 353 10.19 -36.90 3.99
CA LEU A 353 10.93 -36.47 2.80
C LEU A 353 11.89 -35.32 3.13
N LEU A 354 11.42 -34.29 3.81
CA LEU A 354 12.26 -33.15 4.19
C LEU A 354 13.40 -33.56 5.11
N GLN A 355 13.14 -34.43 6.09
CA GLN A 355 14.17 -34.98 6.98
C GLN A 355 15.17 -35.83 6.22
N PHE A 356 14.71 -36.67 5.29
CA PHE A 356 15.57 -37.47 4.44
C PHE A 356 16.50 -36.60 3.60
N LEU A 357 15.97 -35.56 2.97
CA LEU A 357 16.75 -34.60 2.20
C LEU A 357 17.79 -33.93 3.08
N ALA A 358 17.37 -33.35 4.22
CA ALA A 358 18.26 -32.65 5.14
C ALA A 358 19.40 -33.52 5.66
N LYS A 359 19.14 -34.82 5.89
CA LYS A 359 20.13 -35.77 6.38
C LYS A 359 21.12 -36.25 5.31
N ASN A 360 20.69 -36.34 4.06
CA ASN A 360 21.46 -36.96 2.97
C ASN A 360 22.11 -35.95 2.00
N ILE A 361 21.74 -34.65 2.08
CA ILE A 361 22.37 -33.57 1.32
C ILE A 361 23.82 -33.40 1.79
N LYS A 362 24.76 -33.56 0.86
CA LYS A 362 26.17 -33.19 1.04
C LYS A 362 26.46 -31.97 0.18
N TYR A 363 26.93 -30.92 0.80
CA TYR A 363 27.31 -29.73 0.04
C TYR A 363 28.66 -29.95 -0.61
N PRO A 364 28.78 -29.95 -1.95
CA PRO A 364 30.06 -30.13 -2.63
C PRO A 364 31.05 -29.00 -2.27
N THR A 365 32.29 -29.39 -1.97
CA THR A 365 33.33 -28.44 -1.55
C THR A 365 33.63 -27.34 -2.58
N GLU A 366 33.53 -27.66 -3.86
CA GLU A 366 33.69 -26.71 -4.94
C GLU A 366 32.61 -25.62 -4.97
N ALA A 367 31.34 -25.99 -4.78
CA ALA A 367 30.21 -25.06 -4.70
C ALA A 367 30.25 -24.24 -3.40
N GLN A 368 30.73 -24.81 -2.32
CA GLN A 368 30.90 -24.18 -1.03
C GLN A 368 31.96 -23.07 -1.08
N GLN A 369 33.12 -23.33 -1.72
CA GLN A 369 34.18 -22.34 -1.88
C GLN A 369 33.78 -21.15 -2.75
N GLN A 370 32.83 -21.34 -3.66
CA GLN A 370 32.31 -20.28 -4.54
C GLN A 370 31.08 -19.56 -3.96
N GLY A 371 30.65 -19.90 -2.76
CA GLY A 371 29.53 -19.24 -2.07
C GLY A 371 28.18 -19.37 -2.79
N LYS A 372 27.97 -20.42 -3.61
CA LYS A 372 26.77 -20.59 -4.45
C LYS A 372 25.61 -21.16 -3.61
N GLN A 373 24.69 -20.31 -3.23
CA GLN A 373 23.48 -20.66 -2.47
C GLN A 373 22.26 -20.55 -3.37
N GLU A 374 21.74 -21.69 -3.83
CA GLU A 374 20.61 -21.69 -4.77
C GLU A 374 19.80 -22.99 -4.68
N LYS A 375 18.70 -23.06 -5.47
CA LYS A 375 17.74 -24.14 -5.49
C LYS A 375 17.87 -24.93 -6.80
N VAL A 376 18.18 -26.22 -6.71
CA VAL A 376 18.16 -27.15 -7.84
C VAL A 376 16.80 -27.85 -7.88
N VAL A 377 16.18 -27.93 -9.05
CA VAL A 377 14.89 -28.60 -9.24
C VAL A 377 15.10 -29.90 -10.01
N VAL A 378 14.74 -31.02 -9.38
CA VAL A 378 14.85 -32.34 -10.00
C VAL A 378 13.46 -32.90 -10.26
N THR A 379 13.23 -33.36 -11.49
CA THR A 379 12.00 -34.03 -11.92
C THR A 379 12.29 -35.50 -12.19
N PHE A 380 11.42 -36.38 -11.72
CA PHE A 380 11.55 -37.83 -11.88
C PHE A 380 10.17 -38.49 -12.00
N VAL A 381 10.14 -39.72 -12.45
CA VAL A 381 8.93 -40.52 -12.60
C VAL A 381 8.85 -41.55 -11.48
N ILE A 382 7.72 -41.61 -10.80
CA ILE A 382 7.39 -42.63 -9.83
C ILE A 382 6.60 -43.71 -10.56
N GLU A 383 7.17 -44.90 -10.61
CA GLU A 383 6.61 -46.06 -11.28
C GLU A 383 5.45 -46.66 -10.46
N LYS A 384 4.70 -47.58 -11.07
CA LYS A 384 3.57 -48.27 -10.42
C LYS A 384 4.01 -49.11 -9.20
N ASP A 385 5.27 -49.52 -9.12
CA ASP A 385 5.85 -50.26 -8.00
C ASP A 385 6.49 -49.32 -6.93
N GLY A 386 6.37 -48.02 -7.12
CA GLY A 386 6.94 -47.00 -6.24
C GLY A 386 8.41 -46.66 -6.52
N SER A 387 9.06 -47.32 -7.47
CA SER A 387 10.46 -47.05 -7.83
C SER A 387 10.59 -45.72 -8.59
N ILE A 388 11.75 -45.07 -8.51
CA ILE A 388 12.07 -43.84 -9.17
C ILE A 388 12.82 -44.11 -10.47
N THR A 389 12.32 -43.55 -11.57
CA THR A 389 12.95 -43.61 -12.89
C THR A 389 13.03 -42.21 -13.53
N ASN A 390 13.78 -42.07 -14.61
CA ASN A 390 13.90 -40.85 -15.40
C ASN A 390 14.19 -39.58 -14.60
N ALA A 391 15.04 -39.65 -13.57
CA ALA A 391 15.45 -38.48 -12.81
C ALA A 391 16.29 -37.54 -13.68
N LYS A 392 15.84 -36.28 -13.81
CA LYS A 392 16.50 -35.22 -14.59
C LYS A 392 16.48 -33.89 -13.82
N VAL A 393 17.55 -33.13 -13.92
CA VAL A 393 17.58 -31.77 -13.43
C VAL A 393 16.84 -30.88 -14.43
N THR A 394 15.76 -30.25 -13.99
CA THR A 394 14.93 -29.37 -14.82
C THR A 394 15.43 -27.93 -14.75
N GLN A 395 15.99 -27.54 -13.62
CA GLN A 395 16.64 -26.24 -13.45
C GLN A 395 18.06 -26.50 -12.94
N ALA A 396 19.00 -26.50 -13.88
CA ALA A 396 20.44 -26.69 -13.63
C ALA A 396 21.06 -25.36 -13.17
N LEU A 397 22.00 -25.45 -12.23
CA LEU A 397 22.67 -24.29 -11.67
C LEU A 397 24.18 -24.41 -11.70
N TYR A 398 24.68 -25.51 -11.17
CA TYR A 398 26.11 -25.77 -11.10
C TYR A 398 26.34 -27.29 -11.17
N PRO A 399 27.24 -27.79 -12.02
CA PRO A 399 27.36 -29.21 -12.30
C PRO A 399 27.50 -30.09 -11.06
N SER A 400 28.26 -29.65 -10.06
CA SER A 400 28.45 -30.40 -8.82
C SER A 400 27.21 -30.46 -7.91
N LEU A 401 26.37 -29.39 -7.92
CA LEU A 401 25.10 -29.40 -7.19
C LEU A 401 24.04 -30.21 -7.93
N ASP A 402 24.07 -30.20 -9.25
CA ASP A 402 23.15 -30.97 -10.09
C ASP A 402 23.40 -32.49 -9.94
N GLU A 403 24.67 -32.91 -9.95
CA GLU A 403 25.07 -34.32 -9.72
C GLU A 403 24.69 -34.81 -8.32
N GLU A 404 24.93 -34.00 -7.29
CA GLU A 404 24.54 -34.30 -5.92
C GLU A 404 23.02 -34.43 -5.77
N SER A 405 22.28 -33.52 -6.40
CA SER A 405 20.81 -33.54 -6.42
C SER A 405 20.26 -34.80 -7.08
N LEU A 406 20.85 -35.25 -8.19
CA LEU A 406 20.49 -36.51 -8.84
C LEU A 406 20.86 -37.72 -7.99
N ARG A 407 22.01 -37.68 -7.29
CA ARG A 407 22.44 -38.77 -6.38
C ARG A 407 21.43 -38.97 -5.26
N ILE A 408 20.96 -37.83 -4.64
CA ILE A 408 19.99 -37.88 -3.55
C ILE A 408 18.67 -38.48 -4.02
N VAL A 409 18.12 -38.00 -5.16
CA VAL A 409 16.87 -38.50 -5.71
C VAL A 409 16.93 -39.98 -6.02
N LYS A 410 18.03 -40.43 -6.62
CA LYS A 410 18.24 -41.86 -6.90
C LYS A 410 18.40 -42.73 -5.65
N SER A 411 18.80 -42.17 -4.51
CA SER A 411 18.95 -42.88 -3.23
C SER A 411 17.68 -42.94 -2.38
N MET A 412 16.57 -42.33 -2.84
CA MET A 412 15.31 -42.36 -2.12
C MET A 412 14.71 -43.77 -2.05
N PRO A 413 14.03 -44.14 -0.95
CA PRO A 413 13.29 -45.38 -0.85
C PRO A 413 12.11 -45.43 -1.81
N LYS A 414 11.48 -46.61 -1.96
CA LYS A 414 10.26 -46.75 -2.77
C LYS A 414 9.13 -45.88 -2.21
N TRP A 415 8.48 -45.13 -3.08
CA TRP A 415 7.35 -44.29 -2.78
C TRP A 415 6.03 -45.05 -2.80
N THR A 416 5.01 -44.54 -2.13
CA THR A 416 3.62 -44.96 -2.35
C THR A 416 3.19 -44.47 -3.72
N PRO A 417 2.82 -45.34 -4.69
CA PRO A 417 2.52 -44.89 -6.05
C PRO A 417 1.19 -44.13 -6.13
N GLY A 418 1.08 -43.27 -7.14
CA GLY A 418 -0.16 -42.48 -7.40
C GLY A 418 -1.30 -43.38 -7.91
N LYS A 419 -2.55 -43.00 -7.57
CA LYS A 419 -3.76 -43.71 -7.98
C LYS A 419 -4.78 -42.75 -8.60
N MET A 420 -5.56 -43.26 -9.57
CA MET A 420 -6.75 -42.61 -10.12
C MET A 420 -7.99 -42.97 -9.30
N LYS A 421 -9.12 -42.25 -9.51
CA LYS A 421 -10.41 -42.50 -8.82
C LYS A 421 -10.93 -43.92 -8.93
N ASP A 422 -10.60 -44.59 -10.03
CA ASP A 422 -10.92 -46.01 -10.27
C ASP A 422 -10.02 -47.01 -9.53
N GLY A 423 -9.12 -46.51 -8.69
CA GLY A 423 -8.17 -47.34 -7.92
C GLY A 423 -6.95 -47.82 -8.73
N LYS A 424 -6.84 -47.49 -10.02
CA LYS A 424 -5.76 -47.88 -10.88
C LYS A 424 -4.48 -47.15 -10.54
N VAL A 425 -3.40 -47.92 -10.29
CA VAL A 425 -2.05 -47.40 -10.03
C VAL A 425 -1.45 -46.89 -11.34
N VAL A 426 -0.94 -45.65 -11.34
CA VAL A 426 -0.40 -45.00 -12.53
C VAL A 426 1.02 -44.49 -12.32
N ARG A 427 1.74 -44.30 -13.41
CA ARG A 427 3.06 -43.68 -13.43
C ARG A 427 2.89 -42.17 -13.33
N VAL A 428 3.54 -41.52 -12.35
CA VAL A 428 3.36 -40.08 -12.10
C VAL A 428 4.70 -39.38 -12.13
N GLN A 429 4.76 -38.24 -12.83
CA GLN A 429 5.91 -37.34 -12.80
C GLN A 429 5.85 -36.50 -11.53
N TYR A 430 6.95 -36.47 -10.79
CA TYR A 430 7.07 -35.73 -9.54
C TYR A 430 8.29 -34.81 -9.57
N THR A 431 8.17 -33.65 -8.93
CA THR A 431 9.22 -32.62 -8.92
C THR A 431 9.58 -32.24 -7.49
N VAL A 432 10.87 -32.31 -7.15
CA VAL A 432 11.39 -31.96 -5.81
C VAL A 432 12.41 -30.84 -5.92
N PRO A 433 12.22 -29.75 -5.18
CA PRO A 433 13.21 -28.69 -5.03
C PRO A 433 14.22 -29.02 -3.93
N LEU A 434 15.50 -28.95 -4.23
CA LEU A 434 16.59 -29.09 -3.26
C LEU A 434 17.24 -27.71 -3.06
N THR A 435 17.22 -27.21 -1.83
CA THR A 435 17.80 -25.90 -1.50
C THR A 435 19.12 -26.07 -0.80
N TYR A 436 20.18 -25.50 -1.36
CA TYR A 436 21.53 -25.50 -0.79
C TYR A 436 21.78 -24.16 -0.10
N ARG A 437 22.05 -24.18 1.22
CA ARG A 437 22.43 -23.01 2.02
C ARG A 437 23.75 -23.29 2.74
N LEU A 438 24.61 -22.29 2.78
CA LEU A 438 25.80 -22.31 3.63
C LEU A 438 25.33 -22.03 5.07
N GLN A 439 25.75 -22.86 5.99
CA GLN A 439 25.57 -22.63 7.44
C GLN A 439 26.64 -21.68 7.95
#